data_1d098cd8ab0d3002437dbae5de1f883e
#
_entry.id   1d098cd8ab0d3002437dbae5de1f883e
#
_cell.length_a   1.000
_cell.length_b   1.000
_cell.length_c   1.000
_cell.angle_alpha   90.00
_cell.angle_beta   90.00
_cell.angle_gamma   90.00
#
_symmetry.space_group_name_H-M   'P 1'
#
loop_
_entity.id
_entity.type
_entity.pdbx_description
1 polymer ?
#
loop_
_entity_poly.entity_id
_entity_poly.type
_entity_poly.pdbx_seq_one_letter_code
_entity_poly.pdbx_strand_id
1 'polypeptide(L)'
;RRHSNHLSASAEHPAGDGGIRRHSNHLSASAEHPAGDGETRWGYGGDFGEQRHDGNFVFDGLLGPDLVPHPACIELAHLQRSLHLEGVDVRLGHLRLHNERSFTDTSDVVGTWQLVADGVGVAGGTWDVPQVEPGSEAKVTVPVPPDLTRWSGQELALTAELALATSTSWGPEGHVVARHQFELPAETAPRRHGAVTTGSAEVLCERMDDRWSLGDGSWGLDVDRHLGVVGLSRSGHPLFVNRPGHSLWRAPIDNDGMKTAWMSGFGHQDRWRQVGLDSVDGPQTRRLDRVTVRRREDGVAAVLTGVLVPRRQDGGDGPEPPECPITERWWLRGDGTISIDVTWRLPEELADPPRIGLVLALDPSFDQLESSGLGPHEWPRDRIEGAVLGRYRRRASEERCPYVVPQCFGQRAGTRWLSAAAPDRGTWIITGEQPFVHTAHRYSEGQLTRALHADALEQENSVFVHLDAAHRGVGTASCGPDTAARHRIAAGTHRLGLTLSWTDSVTGQS
;
A
#
# COMPACT_ATOMS: atom_id res chain seq x y z
N ARG A 1 -5.09 24.75 -14.42
CA ARG A 1 -4.83 25.44 -15.69
C ARG A 1 -5.67 24.75 -16.76
N ARG A 2 -6.52 25.53 -17.46
CA ARG A 2 -7.40 25.08 -18.53
C ARG A 2 -6.60 24.68 -19.79
N HIS A 3 -6.05 23.50 -19.85
CA HIS A 3 -5.40 22.97 -21.04
C HIS A 3 -5.85 21.57 -21.47
N SER A 4 -6.69 20.92 -20.71
CA SER A 4 -7.19 19.59 -21.05
C SER A 4 -8.37 19.56 -22.02
N ASN A 5 -8.91 20.72 -22.40
CA ASN A 5 -10.18 20.77 -23.13
C ASN A 5 -10.07 20.62 -24.65
N HIS A 6 -8.91 20.32 -25.21
CA HIS A 6 -8.74 20.26 -26.66
C HIS A 6 -8.45 18.86 -27.24
N LEU A 7 -8.34 17.85 -26.41
CA LEU A 7 -8.11 16.48 -26.88
C LEU A 7 -9.35 15.57 -26.84
N SER A 8 -10.52 16.16 -26.68
CA SER A 8 -11.76 15.42 -26.89
C SER A 8 -12.00 15.19 -28.39
N ALA A 9 -11.12 14.45 -29.01
CA ALA A 9 -11.47 13.83 -30.27
C ALA A 9 -12.48 12.73 -29.96
N SER A 10 -13.77 13.09 -29.90
CA SER A 10 -14.84 12.14 -30.08
C SER A 10 -14.69 11.55 -31.48
N ALA A 11 -13.84 10.53 -31.60
CA ALA A 11 -13.83 9.74 -32.80
C ALA A 11 -15.17 9.02 -32.88
N GLU A 12 -16.10 9.55 -33.69
CA GLU A 12 -17.27 8.81 -34.11
C GLU A 12 -16.79 7.59 -34.90
N HIS A 13 -16.80 6.43 -34.28
CA HIS A 13 -16.57 5.20 -34.98
C HIS A 13 -17.82 4.82 -35.76
N PRO A 14 -17.73 4.43 -37.06
CA PRO A 14 -18.88 3.93 -37.78
C PRO A 14 -19.42 2.69 -37.08
N ALA A 15 -20.73 2.70 -36.83
CA ALA A 15 -21.42 1.64 -36.10
C ALA A 15 -21.38 0.31 -36.82
N GLY A 16 -20.72 -0.66 -36.22
CA GLY A 16 -21.09 -2.06 -36.38
C GLY A 16 -22.06 -2.39 -35.26
N ASP A 17 -23.26 -2.74 -35.65
CA ASP A 17 -24.40 -3.28 -34.91
C ASP A 17 -24.52 -3.09 -33.38
N GLY A 18 -25.49 -2.32 -32.99
CA GLY A 18 -26.46 -2.66 -31.93
C GLY A 18 -26.16 -2.18 -30.50
N GLY A 19 -25.03 -1.59 -30.19
CA GLY A 19 -24.71 -1.13 -28.83
C GLY A 19 -25.18 0.30 -28.55
N ILE A 20 -25.93 0.52 -27.47
CA ILE A 20 -26.32 1.83 -26.99
C ILE A 20 -25.10 2.64 -26.58
N ARG A 21 -24.74 3.61 -27.40
CA ARG A 21 -23.65 4.57 -27.08
C ARG A 21 -24.15 5.58 -26.06
N ARG A 22 -23.57 5.58 -24.89
CA ARG A 22 -23.72 6.69 -23.95
C ARG A 22 -22.55 7.66 -24.16
N HIS A 23 -22.81 8.76 -24.80
CA HIS A 23 -21.86 9.87 -24.85
C HIS A 23 -21.93 10.65 -23.54
N SER A 24 -20.87 10.65 -22.77
CA SER A 24 -20.73 11.61 -21.68
C SER A 24 -20.18 12.90 -22.29
N ASN A 25 -21.05 13.87 -22.49
CA ASN A 25 -20.78 15.08 -23.28
C ASN A 25 -19.78 16.09 -22.68
N HIS A 26 -19.14 15.84 -21.56
CA HIS A 26 -18.44 16.95 -20.90
C HIS A 26 -17.08 16.68 -20.24
N LEU A 27 -16.55 15.47 -20.12
CA LEU A 27 -15.35 15.29 -19.29
C LEU A 27 -14.32 14.30 -19.76
N SER A 28 -14.52 13.53 -20.78
CA SER A 28 -13.47 12.64 -21.28
C SER A 28 -13.66 12.25 -22.72
N ALA A 29 -12.58 12.11 -23.39
CA ALA A 29 -12.49 11.52 -24.71
C ALA A 29 -12.57 9.98 -24.67
N SER A 30 -12.87 9.40 -23.54
CA SER A 30 -13.01 7.96 -23.39
C SER A 30 -14.42 7.53 -23.72
N ALA A 31 -14.56 6.71 -24.75
CA ALA A 31 -15.80 6.02 -25.09
C ALA A 31 -15.76 4.61 -24.53
N GLU A 32 -16.93 4.07 -24.16
CA GLU A 32 -17.05 2.66 -23.88
C GLU A 32 -16.69 1.86 -25.15
N HIS A 33 -15.79 0.90 -25.02
CA HIS A 33 -15.34 0.03 -26.10
C HIS A 33 -15.77 -1.41 -25.80
N PRO A 34 -16.23 -2.20 -26.78
CA PRO A 34 -16.56 -3.59 -26.54
C PRO A 34 -15.32 -4.37 -26.05
N ALA A 35 -15.46 -5.04 -24.92
CA ALA A 35 -14.51 -6.05 -24.47
C ALA A 35 -14.80 -7.36 -25.21
N GLY A 36 -13.82 -8.26 -25.26
CA GLY A 36 -13.93 -9.51 -26.02
C GLY A 36 -15.01 -10.50 -25.55
N ASP A 37 -15.58 -10.28 -24.36
CA ASP A 37 -16.64 -11.08 -23.73
C ASP A 37 -18.06 -10.49 -23.91
N GLY A 38 -18.17 -9.36 -24.63
CA GLY A 38 -19.44 -8.65 -24.84
C GLY A 38 -19.78 -7.60 -23.78
N GLU A 39 -18.91 -7.42 -22.77
CA GLU A 39 -18.98 -6.28 -21.86
C GLU A 39 -18.37 -5.03 -22.52
N THR A 40 -18.59 -3.88 -21.93
CA THR A 40 -18.00 -2.60 -22.36
C THR A 40 -16.90 -2.19 -21.41
N ARG A 41 -15.85 -1.60 -21.96
CA ARG A 41 -14.75 -1.00 -21.19
C ARG A 41 -14.48 0.42 -21.65
N TRP A 42 -13.72 1.16 -20.84
CA TRP A 42 -13.19 2.44 -21.26
C TRP A 42 -12.04 2.26 -22.25
N GLY A 43 -12.23 2.77 -23.48
CA GLY A 43 -11.21 2.78 -24.52
C GLY A 43 -10.36 4.06 -24.47
N TYR A 44 -9.16 4.00 -25.01
CA TYR A 44 -8.25 5.13 -25.17
C TYR A 44 -7.54 5.08 -26.53
N GLY A 45 -6.60 5.99 -26.77
CA GLY A 45 -5.96 6.14 -28.05
C GLY A 45 -5.30 4.83 -28.54
N GLY A 46 -5.63 4.43 -29.77
CA GLY A 46 -5.25 3.16 -30.40
C GLY A 46 -6.32 2.08 -30.38
N ASP A 47 -7.27 2.13 -29.44
CA ASP A 47 -8.34 1.12 -29.32
C ASP A 47 -9.36 1.22 -30.46
N PHE A 48 -9.45 2.35 -31.14
CA PHE A 48 -10.43 2.63 -32.19
C PHE A 48 -9.85 2.44 -33.61
N GLY A 49 -8.63 1.92 -33.72
CA GLY A 49 -7.96 1.65 -35.00
C GLY A 49 -7.30 2.87 -35.64
N GLU A 50 -7.25 4.00 -34.93
CA GLU A 50 -6.53 5.20 -35.39
C GLU A 50 -5.01 5.00 -35.32
N GLN A 51 -4.30 5.52 -36.33
CA GLN A 51 -2.84 5.37 -36.44
C GLN A 51 -2.05 6.41 -35.62
N ARG A 52 -2.66 7.56 -35.33
CA ARG A 52 -2.05 8.63 -34.56
C ARG A 52 -2.85 8.84 -33.29
N HIS A 53 -2.23 8.57 -32.15
CA HIS A 53 -2.87 8.67 -30.84
C HIS A 53 -1.81 8.87 -29.74
N ASP A 54 -2.25 9.38 -28.61
CA ASP A 54 -1.43 9.59 -27.41
C ASP A 54 -1.68 8.52 -26.35
N GLY A 55 -2.24 7.36 -26.73
CA GLY A 55 -2.52 6.23 -25.83
C GLY A 55 -3.47 6.64 -24.70
N ASN A 56 -3.12 6.26 -23.48
CA ASN A 56 -3.90 6.53 -22.28
C ASN A 56 -3.71 7.94 -21.69
N PHE A 57 -3.06 8.88 -22.40
CA PHE A 57 -2.87 10.27 -21.95
C PHE A 57 -4.19 11.05 -21.81
N VAL A 58 -5.30 10.44 -22.15
CA VAL A 58 -6.67 10.93 -21.96
C VAL A 58 -7.16 10.72 -20.49
N PHE A 59 -6.50 9.86 -19.72
CA PHE A 59 -6.89 9.51 -18.34
C PHE A 59 -6.00 10.19 -17.29
N ASP A 60 -5.63 11.44 -17.52
CA ASP A 60 -4.78 12.26 -16.66
C ASP A 60 -5.54 13.01 -15.55
N GLY A 61 -6.85 12.77 -15.42
CA GLY A 61 -7.73 13.46 -14.47
C GLY A 61 -7.67 12.90 -13.05
N LEU A 62 -8.14 13.73 -12.10
CA LEU A 62 -8.34 13.32 -10.70
C LEU A 62 -9.56 12.40 -10.52
N LEU A 63 -10.42 12.35 -11.52
CA LEU A 63 -11.61 11.49 -11.58
C LEU A 63 -11.40 10.47 -12.70
N GLY A 64 -11.88 9.27 -12.48
CA GLY A 64 -12.05 8.28 -13.54
C GLY A 64 -13.06 8.74 -14.59
N PRO A 65 -13.13 8.07 -15.76
CA PRO A 65 -14.11 8.39 -16.79
C PRO A 65 -15.55 8.16 -16.35
N ASP A 66 -15.78 7.38 -15.32
CA ASP A 66 -17.03 7.15 -14.61
C ASP A 66 -17.33 8.22 -13.53
N LEU A 67 -16.49 9.25 -13.42
CA LEU A 67 -16.53 10.31 -12.42
C LEU A 67 -16.24 9.84 -10.97
N VAL A 68 -15.73 8.63 -10.80
CA VAL A 68 -15.28 8.16 -9.50
C VAL A 68 -13.94 8.82 -9.16
N PRO A 69 -13.80 9.44 -7.97
CA PRO A 69 -12.56 10.07 -7.55
C PRO A 69 -11.42 9.05 -7.39
N HIS A 70 -10.28 9.31 -8.03
CA HIS A 70 -9.04 8.61 -7.73
C HIS A 70 -8.55 8.98 -6.31
N PRO A 71 -7.73 8.14 -5.65
CA PRO A 71 -7.17 8.44 -4.33
C PRO A 71 -6.43 9.78 -4.26
N ALA A 72 -5.84 10.24 -5.38
CA ALA A 72 -5.20 11.55 -5.48
C ALA A 72 -6.17 12.73 -5.28
N CYS A 73 -7.46 12.56 -5.62
CA CYS A 73 -8.47 13.58 -5.40
C CYS A 73 -8.72 13.82 -3.91
N ILE A 74 -8.65 12.76 -3.09
CA ILE A 74 -8.83 12.84 -1.63
C ILE A 74 -7.67 13.62 -0.99
N GLU A 75 -6.45 13.35 -1.43
CA GLU A 75 -5.27 14.11 -1.02
C GLU A 75 -5.40 15.59 -1.39
N LEU A 76 -5.81 15.88 -2.63
CA LEU A 76 -6.00 17.26 -3.08
C LEU A 76 -7.08 17.98 -2.28
N ALA A 77 -8.21 17.32 -1.99
CA ALA A 77 -9.27 17.89 -1.16
C ALA A 77 -8.75 18.24 0.24
N HIS A 78 -7.91 17.37 0.82
CA HIS A 78 -7.27 17.63 2.09
C HIS A 78 -6.32 18.83 2.02
N LEU A 79 -5.47 18.90 1.00
CA LEU A 79 -4.49 19.98 0.84
C LEU A 79 -5.15 21.34 0.55
N GLN A 80 -6.29 21.36 -0.14
CA GLN A 80 -7.01 22.58 -0.52
C GLN A 80 -8.15 22.95 0.42
N ARG A 81 -8.29 22.28 1.57
CA ARG A 81 -9.30 22.68 2.56
C ARG A 81 -9.07 24.12 3.02
N SER A 82 -10.15 24.81 3.28
CA SER A 82 -10.11 26.22 3.70
C SER A 82 -10.24 26.41 5.23
N LEU A 83 -10.41 25.32 5.97
CA LEU A 83 -10.44 25.31 7.43
C LEU A 83 -9.29 24.44 7.95
N HIS A 84 -8.45 24.98 8.79
CA HIS A 84 -7.29 24.28 9.32
C HIS A 84 -7.32 24.24 10.84
N LEU A 85 -6.96 23.08 11.41
CA LEU A 85 -6.74 22.93 12.83
C LEU A 85 -5.25 22.72 13.09
N GLU A 86 -4.67 23.52 13.95
CA GLU A 86 -3.30 23.42 14.42
C GLU A 86 -3.28 22.95 15.88
N GLY A 87 -2.42 21.98 16.21
CA GLY A 87 -2.26 21.52 17.59
C GLY A 87 -1.49 22.51 18.43
N VAL A 88 -2.06 22.97 19.55
CA VAL A 88 -1.40 23.83 20.55
C VAL A 88 -0.96 22.99 21.74
N ASP A 89 -1.89 22.29 22.36
CA ASP A 89 -1.68 21.24 23.36
C ASP A 89 -2.73 20.15 23.11
N VAL A 90 -2.37 19.24 22.21
CA VAL A 90 -3.29 18.21 21.73
C VAL A 90 -3.74 17.28 22.85
N ARG A 91 -2.89 17.04 23.86
CA ARG A 91 -3.21 16.18 24.99
C ARG A 91 -4.35 16.76 25.84
N LEU A 92 -4.43 18.09 25.94
CA LEU A 92 -5.51 18.81 26.60
C LEU A 92 -6.65 19.17 25.64
N GLY A 93 -6.58 18.77 24.37
CA GLY A 93 -7.56 19.12 23.34
C GLY A 93 -7.49 20.57 22.88
N HIS A 94 -6.42 21.30 23.21
CA HIS A 94 -6.27 22.68 22.80
C HIS A 94 -5.74 22.77 21.37
N LEU A 95 -6.55 23.33 20.50
CA LEU A 95 -6.24 23.54 19.10
C LEU A 95 -6.43 25.02 18.74
N ARG A 96 -5.97 25.38 17.55
CA ARG A 96 -6.23 26.66 16.90
C ARG A 96 -6.95 26.39 15.60
N LEU A 97 -8.11 27.01 15.39
CA LEU A 97 -8.88 26.96 14.17
C LEU A 97 -8.55 28.19 13.32
N HIS A 98 -8.10 27.96 12.09
CA HIS A 98 -7.87 28.99 11.09
C HIS A 98 -8.97 28.91 10.04
N ASN A 99 -9.63 30.02 9.74
CA ASN A 99 -10.58 30.17 8.65
C ASN A 99 -9.91 30.90 7.49
N GLU A 100 -9.45 30.16 6.49
CA GLU A 100 -8.83 30.73 5.26
C GLU A 100 -9.86 31.03 4.16
N ARG A 101 -11.15 30.92 4.45
CA ARG A 101 -12.21 31.33 3.53
C ARG A 101 -12.17 32.82 3.31
N SER A 102 -12.65 33.28 2.14
CA SER A 102 -12.63 34.69 1.78
C SER A 102 -13.92 35.43 2.17
N PHE A 103 -15.06 34.72 2.32
CA PHE A 103 -16.38 35.37 2.42
C PHE A 103 -17.28 34.83 3.51
N THR A 104 -17.02 33.64 4.05
CA THR A 104 -17.90 32.96 5.01
C THR A 104 -17.17 32.67 6.30
N ASP A 105 -17.85 32.89 7.42
CA ASP A 105 -17.39 32.46 8.73
C ASP A 105 -17.58 30.93 8.93
N THR A 106 -17.40 30.46 10.15
CA THR A 106 -17.50 29.04 10.51
C THR A 106 -18.85 28.62 11.07
N SER A 107 -19.89 29.46 10.98
CA SER A 107 -21.23 29.15 11.50
C SER A 107 -21.97 28.05 10.71
N ASP A 108 -21.47 27.70 9.53
CA ASP A 108 -22.00 26.67 8.65
C ASP A 108 -21.43 25.26 8.95
N VAL A 109 -20.54 25.10 9.94
CA VAL A 109 -19.92 23.83 10.26
C VAL A 109 -20.14 23.42 11.73
N VAL A 110 -20.13 22.12 11.94
CA VAL A 110 -20.12 21.46 13.26
C VAL A 110 -18.82 20.70 13.46
N GLY A 111 -18.36 20.62 14.70
CA GLY A 111 -17.16 19.92 15.08
C GLY A 111 -17.44 18.54 15.65
N THR A 112 -16.73 17.52 15.16
CA THR A 112 -16.68 16.19 15.77
C THR A 112 -15.25 15.82 16.09
N TRP A 113 -15.07 14.91 17.05
CA TRP A 113 -13.75 14.41 17.43
C TRP A 113 -13.80 12.95 17.80
N GLN A 114 -12.68 12.28 17.65
CA GLN A 114 -12.49 10.90 18.05
C GLN A 114 -11.06 10.71 18.59
N LEU A 115 -10.96 10.12 19.77
CA LEU A 115 -9.71 9.58 20.27
C LEU A 115 -9.55 8.15 19.73
N VAL A 116 -8.45 7.90 19.08
CA VAL A 116 -8.08 6.62 18.48
C VAL A 116 -6.95 6.00 19.28
N ALA A 117 -7.10 4.73 19.65
CA ALA A 117 -6.07 3.94 20.34
C ALA A 117 -5.78 2.68 19.50
N ASP A 118 -4.52 2.47 19.09
CA ASP A 118 -4.10 1.39 18.17
C ASP A 118 -5.01 1.29 16.93
N GLY A 119 -5.41 2.42 16.38
CA GLY A 119 -6.27 2.50 15.20
C GLY A 119 -7.78 2.31 15.45
N VAL A 120 -8.22 2.13 16.71
CA VAL A 120 -9.62 1.96 17.07
C VAL A 120 -10.14 3.19 17.81
N GLY A 121 -11.31 3.71 17.42
CA GLY A 121 -11.97 4.78 18.13
C GLY A 121 -12.42 4.33 19.53
N VAL A 122 -11.94 5.00 20.58
CA VAL A 122 -12.18 4.62 21.99
C VAL A 122 -12.95 5.67 22.78
N ALA A 123 -13.01 6.89 22.29
CA ALA A 123 -13.85 7.97 22.79
C ALA A 123 -14.13 8.94 21.65
N GLY A 124 -15.20 9.73 21.76
CA GLY A 124 -15.55 10.69 20.72
C GLY A 124 -16.81 11.45 21.08
N GLY A 125 -17.12 12.46 20.27
CA GLY A 125 -18.27 13.31 20.45
C GLY A 125 -18.23 14.54 19.56
N THR A 126 -19.00 15.54 19.93
CA THR A 126 -19.01 16.86 19.30
C THR A 126 -18.22 17.87 20.12
N TRP A 127 -17.82 18.96 19.50
CA TRP A 127 -17.23 20.11 20.15
C TRP A 127 -17.77 21.41 19.55
N ASP A 128 -17.78 22.46 20.36
CA ASP A 128 -18.33 23.76 19.97
C ASP A 128 -17.33 24.48 19.04
N VAL A 129 -17.75 24.72 17.80
CA VAL A 129 -17.01 25.50 16.82
C VAL A 129 -17.40 26.97 16.99
N PRO A 130 -16.48 27.86 17.44
CA PRO A 130 -16.80 29.28 17.51
C PRO A 130 -16.98 29.88 16.12
N GLN A 131 -17.76 30.94 16.01
CA GLN A 131 -17.82 31.74 14.79
C GLN A 131 -16.49 32.46 14.59
N VAL A 132 -15.78 32.12 13.52
CA VAL A 132 -14.49 32.69 13.14
C VAL A 132 -14.65 33.36 11.79
N GLU A 133 -14.42 34.67 11.77
CA GLU A 133 -14.53 35.48 10.56
C GLU A 133 -13.52 35.04 9.47
N PRO A 134 -13.80 35.34 8.17
CA PRO A 134 -12.89 35.08 7.08
C PRO A 134 -11.49 35.65 7.33
N GLY A 135 -10.45 34.85 7.06
CA GLY A 135 -9.04 35.22 7.26
C GLY A 135 -8.61 35.36 8.71
N SER A 136 -9.43 34.88 9.66
CA SER A 136 -9.18 34.99 11.12
C SER A 136 -8.91 33.63 11.75
N GLU A 137 -8.49 33.65 13.02
CA GLU A 137 -8.24 32.45 13.82
C GLU A 137 -8.87 32.55 15.20
N ALA A 138 -9.13 31.38 15.82
CA ALA A 138 -9.58 31.30 17.20
C ALA A 138 -8.98 30.08 17.90
N LYS A 139 -8.78 30.21 19.23
CA LYS A 139 -8.48 29.06 20.07
C LYS A 139 -9.73 28.24 20.30
N VAL A 140 -9.63 26.94 20.18
CA VAL A 140 -10.72 26.00 20.41
C VAL A 140 -10.27 24.89 21.35
N THR A 141 -11.24 24.27 22.03
CA THR A 141 -10.96 23.15 22.92
C THR A 141 -11.86 21.97 22.55
N VAL A 142 -11.22 20.88 22.15
CA VAL A 142 -11.87 19.58 21.95
C VAL A 142 -11.91 18.86 23.29
N PRO A 143 -13.06 18.29 23.74
CA PRO A 143 -13.18 17.70 25.08
C PRO A 143 -12.54 16.32 25.18
N VAL A 144 -11.21 16.24 25.02
CA VAL A 144 -10.42 15.02 25.19
C VAL A 144 -10.49 14.57 26.65
N PRO A 145 -10.64 13.24 26.92
CA PRO A 145 -10.59 12.74 28.29
C PRO A 145 -9.31 13.16 29.00
N PRO A 146 -9.40 13.72 30.22
CA PRO A 146 -8.22 14.22 30.93
C PRO A 146 -7.28 13.12 31.41
N ASP A 147 -7.79 11.90 31.59
CA ASP A 147 -7.00 10.72 31.94
C ASP A 147 -6.91 9.75 30.75
N LEU A 148 -5.71 9.67 30.18
CA LEU A 148 -5.38 8.78 29.07
C LEU A 148 -4.65 7.51 29.54
N THR A 149 -4.41 7.35 30.85
CA THR A 149 -3.61 6.23 31.40
C THR A 149 -4.22 4.85 31.12
N ARG A 150 -5.56 4.78 30.97
CA ARG A 150 -6.28 3.54 30.61
C ARG A 150 -5.87 2.98 29.26
N TRP A 151 -5.28 3.80 28.39
CA TRP A 151 -4.73 3.40 27.08
C TRP A 151 -3.20 3.42 27.05
N SER A 152 -2.55 3.40 28.22
CA SER A 152 -1.10 3.35 28.31
C SER A 152 -0.53 2.16 27.54
N GLY A 153 0.53 2.40 26.78
CA GLY A 153 1.14 1.40 25.89
C GLY A 153 0.43 1.18 24.56
N GLN A 154 -0.57 2.00 24.23
CA GLN A 154 -1.20 2.06 22.92
C GLN A 154 -0.75 3.30 22.15
N GLU A 155 -0.75 3.22 20.82
CA GLU A 155 -0.54 4.39 19.95
C GLU A 155 -1.83 5.22 19.93
N LEU A 156 -1.75 6.47 20.38
CA LEU A 156 -2.90 7.34 20.49
C LEU A 156 -2.88 8.44 19.44
N ALA A 157 -4.05 8.75 18.88
CA ALA A 157 -4.26 9.89 18.00
C ALA A 157 -5.61 10.56 18.28
N LEU A 158 -5.64 11.88 18.18
CA LEU A 158 -6.85 12.70 18.22
C LEU A 158 -7.22 13.06 16.77
N THR A 159 -8.37 12.60 16.31
CA THR A 159 -8.97 13.04 15.04
C THR A 159 -9.99 14.12 15.36
N ALA A 160 -9.89 15.28 14.73
CA ALA A 160 -10.86 16.36 14.80
C ALA A 160 -11.38 16.69 13.39
N GLU A 161 -12.68 16.79 13.24
CA GLU A 161 -13.34 17.04 11.96
C GLU A 161 -14.27 18.25 12.05
N LEU A 162 -14.39 18.93 10.93
CA LEU A 162 -15.37 19.96 10.68
C LEU A 162 -16.27 19.49 9.52
N ALA A 163 -17.57 19.47 9.73
CA ALA A 163 -18.53 18.98 8.76
C ALA A 163 -19.66 20.02 8.54
N LEU A 164 -20.29 20.03 7.38
CA LEU A 164 -21.41 20.91 7.11
C LEU A 164 -22.54 20.67 8.13
N ALA A 165 -23.02 21.74 8.74
CA ALA A 165 -24.15 21.73 9.68
C ALA A 165 -25.48 21.48 8.98
N THR A 166 -25.59 21.84 7.72
CA THR A 166 -26.81 21.68 6.88
C THR A 166 -26.39 21.38 5.43
N SER A 167 -27.31 20.78 4.68
CA SER A 167 -27.09 20.51 3.25
C SER A 167 -26.94 21.82 2.45
N THR A 168 -26.00 21.81 1.51
CA THR A 168 -25.74 22.90 0.56
C THR A 168 -25.95 22.41 -0.87
N SER A 169 -25.78 23.28 -1.88
CA SER A 169 -25.85 22.88 -3.30
C SER A 169 -24.71 21.95 -3.73
N TRP A 170 -23.63 21.86 -2.95
CA TRP A 170 -22.41 21.10 -3.29
C TRP A 170 -22.08 19.98 -2.30
N GLY A 171 -22.77 19.88 -1.17
CA GLY A 171 -22.53 18.82 -0.20
C GLY A 171 -23.72 18.62 0.75
N PRO A 172 -24.02 17.38 1.17
CA PRO A 172 -25.06 17.08 2.14
C PRO A 172 -24.62 17.52 3.57
N GLU A 173 -25.59 17.65 4.47
CA GLU A 173 -25.35 17.73 5.92
C GLU A 173 -24.42 16.61 6.36
N GLY A 174 -23.47 16.93 7.23
CA GLY A 174 -22.45 15.99 7.69
C GLY A 174 -21.28 15.77 6.70
N HIS A 175 -21.26 16.41 5.52
CA HIS A 175 -20.11 16.33 4.63
C HIS A 175 -18.87 16.95 5.30
N VAL A 176 -17.80 16.14 5.47
CA VAL A 176 -16.56 16.58 6.12
C VAL A 176 -15.79 17.52 5.19
N VAL A 177 -15.63 18.77 5.62
CA VAL A 177 -14.91 19.81 4.88
C VAL A 177 -13.46 19.97 5.35
N ALA A 178 -13.16 19.54 6.57
CA ALA A 178 -11.79 19.49 7.06
C ALA A 178 -11.65 18.35 8.07
N ARG A 179 -10.54 17.63 7.98
CA ARG A 179 -10.14 16.59 8.93
C ARG A 179 -8.68 16.79 9.29
N HIS A 180 -8.37 16.67 10.56
CA HIS A 180 -7.01 16.68 11.08
C HIS A 180 -6.84 15.54 12.08
N GLN A 181 -5.71 14.87 12.01
CA GLN A 181 -5.35 13.89 13.02
C GLN A 181 -4.01 14.27 13.64
N PHE A 182 -3.96 14.24 14.95
CA PHE A 182 -2.80 14.59 15.75
C PHE A 182 -2.35 13.35 16.52
N GLU A 183 -1.12 12.94 16.33
CA GLU A 183 -0.51 11.90 17.15
C GLU A 183 -0.29 12.43 18.58
N LEU A 184 -0.66 11.64 19.56
CA LEU A 184 -0.43 11.94 20.96
C LEU A 184 0.87 11.25 21.40
N PRO A 185 1.82 11.97 22.04
CA PRO A 185 3.04 11.35 22.52
C PRO A 185 2.74 10.17 23.44
N ALA A 186 3.28 9.01 23.12
CA ALA A 186 3.15 7.82 23.96
C ALA A 186 3.96 8.00 25.24
N GLU A 187 3.34 7.75 26.42
CA GLU A 187 4.05 7.75 27.71
C GLU A 187 4.98 6.54 27.87
N THR A 188 4.65 5.46 27.17
CA THR A 188 5.42 4.21 27.15
C THR A 188 5.49 3.71 25.71
N ALA A 189 6.53 2.96 25.39
CA ALA A 189 6.64 2.34 24.05
C ALA A 189 5.37 1.52 23.75
N PRO A 190 4.77 1.68 22.55
CA PRO A 190 3.59 0.94 22.16
C PRO A 190 3.80 -0.57 22.30
N ARG A 191 2.78 -1.28 22.78
CA ARG A 191 2.81 -2.73 22.83
C ARG A 191 2.80 -3.27 21.40
N ARG A 192 3.67 -4.23 21.12
CA ARG A 192 3.63 -4.93 19.83
C ARG A 192 2.30 -5.65 19.69
N HIS A 193 1.62 -5.44 18.57
CA HIS A 193 0.43 -6.21 18.24
C HIS A 193 0.82 -7.65 17.91
N GLY A 194 0.11 -8.60 18.46
CA GLY A 194 0.37 -10.04 18.32
C GLY A 194 0.35 -10.70 19.69
N ALA A 195 -0.44 -11.74 19.84
CA ALA A 195 -0.52 -12.49 21.08
C ALA A 195 0.83 -13.16 21.36
N VAL A 196 1.49 -12.73 22.41
CA VAL A 196 2.58 -13.52 22.99
C VAL A 196 1.90 -14.70 23.66
N THR A 197 2.04 -15.88 23.10
CA THR A 197 1.65 -17.11 23.79
C THR A 197 2.61 -17.28 24.97
N THR A 198 2.08 -17.43 26.16
CA THR A 198 2.85 -17.58 27.41
C THR A 198 3.49 -18.97 27.58
N GLY A 199 3.64 -19.72 26.52
CA GLY A 199 4.28 -21.04 26.48
C GLY A 199 5.64 -20.97 25.78
N SER A 200 6.64 -21.65 26.32
CA SER A 200 7.89 -21.92 25.62
C SER A 200 7.89 -23.38 25.20
N ALA A 201 7.54 -23.64 23.94
CA ALA A 201 7.68 -24.95 23.34
C ALA A 201 9.13 -25.16 22.87
N GLU A 202 9.61 -26.39 22.97
CA GLU A 202 10.90 -26.72 22.36
C GLU A 202 10.77 -26.71 20.83
N VAL A 203 11.60 -25.90 20.17
CA VAL A 203 11.69 -25.93 18.72
C VAL A 203 12.65 -27.01 18.28
N LEU A 204 12.12 -28.03 17.62
CA LEU A 204 12.89 -29.11 17.02
C LEU A 204 13.52 -28.66 15.71
N CYS A 205 14.67 -29.25 15.40
CA CYS A 205 15.36 -29.02 14.14
C CYS A 205 15.83 -30.37 13.61
N GLU A 206 15.20 -30.81 12.55
CA GLU A 206 15.58 -32.05 11.86
C GLU A 206 16.31 -31.68 10.57
N ARG A 207 17.35 -32.41 10.23
CA ARG A 207 18.09 -32.24 8.99
C ARG A 207 18.01 -33.51 8.15
N MET A 208 17.60 -33.37 6.92
CA MET A 208 17.62 -34.41 5.91
C MET A 208 18.36 -33.88 4.68
N ASP A 209 19.56 -34.39 4.43
CA ASP A 209 20.46 -33.95 3.34
C ASP A 209 20.70 -32.43 3.35
N ASP A 210 20.23 -31.75 2.31
CA ASP A 210 20.34 -30.29 2.12
C ASP A 210 19.11 -29.50 2.64
N ARG A 211 18.25 -30.15 3.44
CA ARG A 211 17.04 -29.54 4.01
C ARG A 211 17.02 -29.58 5.52
N TRP A 212 16.42 -28.56 6.09
CA TRP A 212 16.09 -28.48 7.53
C TRP A 212 14.60 -28.26 7.68
N SER A 213 13.97 -29.01 8.57
CA SER A 213 12.61 -28.77 9.03
C SER A 213 12.66 -28.31 10.47
N LEU A 214 12.16 -27.12 10.72
CA LEU A 214 12.10 -26.50 12.06
C LEU A 214 10.65 -26.49 12.49
N GLY A 215 10.37 -26.96 13.72
CA GLY A 215 8.99 -27.01 14.18
C GLY A 215 8.86 -27.01 15.69
N ASP A 216 7.74 -26.53 16.21
CA ASP A 216 7.33 -26.56 17.62
C ASP A 216 6.08 -27.44 17.84
N GLY A 217 5.71 -28.25 16.85
CA GLY A 217 4.48 -29.03 16.82
C GLY A 217 3.28 -28.27 16.22
N SER A 218 3.30 -26.95 16.20
CA SER A 218 2.28 -26.09 15.61
C SER A 218 2.77 -25.40 14.35
N TRP A 219 3.97 -24.81 14.39
CA TRP A 219 4.66 -24.24 13.25
C TRP A 219 5.58 -25.25 12.58
N GLY A 220 5.67 -25.17 11.26
CA GLY A 220 6.68 -25.82 10.45
C GLY A 220 7.34 -24.81 9.53
N LEU A 221 8.66 -24.68 9.60
CA LEU A 221 9.47 -23.83 8.74
C LEU A 221 10.50 -24.71 8.02
N ASP A 222 10.35 -24.84 6.71
CA ASP A 222 11.23 -25.65 5.88
C ASP A 222 12.26 -24.79 5.17
N VAL A 223 13.52 -25.17 5.28
CA VAL A 223 14.67 -24.45 4.74
C VAL A 223 15.48 -25.40 3.88
N ASP A 224 15.75 -25.01 2.63
CA ASP A 224 16.60 -25.73 1.69
C ASP A 224 17.94 -25.00 1.54
N ARG A 225 19.03 -25.73 1.44
CA ARG A 225 20.38 -25.16 1.33
C ARG A 225 20.58 -24.26 0.12
N HIS A 226 19.90 -24.54 -0.99
CA HIS A 226 20.06 -23.83 -2.25
C HIS A 226 18.91 -22.84 -2.52
N LEU A 227 17.72 -23.15 -2.03
CA LEU A 227 16.51 -22.39 -2.29
C LEU A 227 16.10 -21.44 -1.13
N GLY A 228 16.71 -21.63 0.06
CA GLY A 228 16.36 -20.86 1.25
C GLY A 228 15.08 -21.35 1.90
N VAL A 229 14.27 -20.44 2.45
CA VAL A 229 12.95 -20.79 2.99
C VAL A 229 12.06 -21.25 1.84
N VAL A 230 11.56 -22.47 1.93
CA VAL A 230 10.74 -23.11 0.90
C VAL A 230 9.32 -23.37 1.37
N GLY A 231 9.07 -23.40 2.66
CA GLY A 231 7.75 -23.62 3.23
C GLY A 231 7.59 -22.99 4.60
N LEU A 232 6.39 -22.55 4.87
CA LEU A 232 5.90 -22.17 6.18
C LEU A 232 4.51 -22.77 6.35
N SER A 233 4.29 -23.51 7.42
CA SER A 233 3.01 -24.14 7.71
C SER A 233 2.57 -23.90 9.14
N ARG A 234 1.25 -23.97 9.35
CA ARG A 234 0.63 -23.95 10.67
C ARG A 234 -0.25 -25.19 10.81
N SER A 235 -0.01 -25.99 11.85
CA SER A 235 -0.75 -27.24 12.10
C SER A 235 -0.82 -28.15 10.84
N GLY A 236 0.29 -28.22 10.09
CA GLY A 236 0.41 -29.00 8.85
C GLY A 236 -0.18 -28.36 7.60
N HIS A 237 -0.85 -27.18 7.71
CA HIS A 237 -1.41 -26.47 6.55
C HIS A 237 -0.43 -25.43 6.02
N PRO A 238 -0.04 -25.48 4.73
CA PRO A 238 0.82 -24.47 4.13
C PRO A 238 0.17 -23.09 4.17
N LEU A 239 0.97 -22.07 4.48
CA LEU A 239 0.57 -20.67 4.42
C LEU A 239 0.92 -20.04 3.07
N PHE A 240 1.99 -20.48 2.44
CA PHE A 240 2.45 -19.99 1.15
C PHE A 240 2.12 -20.99 0.04
N VAL A 241 1.67 -20.46 -1.09
CA VAL A 241 1.53 -21.22 -2.34
C VAL A 241 2.90 -21.41 -3.01
N ASN A 242 3.73 -20.36 -2.92
CA ASN A 242 5.09 -20.33 -3.43
C ASN A 242 6.06 -19.93 -2.31
N ARG A 243 7.34 -20.30 -2.45
CA ARG A 243 8.38 -19.82 -1.53
C ARG A 243 8.45 -18.29 -1.52
N PRO A 244 8.79 -17.66 -0.38
CA PRO A 244 9.03 -16.23 -0.29
C PRO A 244 10.07 -15.75 -1.28
N GLY A 245 9.82 -14.58 -1.87
CA GLY A 245 10.73 -13.94 -2.80
C GLY A 245 11.07 -12.51 -2.39
N HIS A 246 12.01 -11.91 -3.13
CA HIS A 246 12.32 -10.50 -3.03
C HIS A 246 11.69 -9.75 -4.18
N SER A 247 11.38 -8.47 -3.97
CA SER A 247 10.91 -7.59 -5.02
C SER A 247 11.71 -6.29 -5.02
N LEU A 248 12.29 -5.98 -6.19
CA LEU A 248 12.85 -4.67 -6.55
C LEU A 248 12.03 -4.03 -7.67
N TRP A 249 10.88 -4.61 -8.00
CA TRP A 249 10.00 -4.24 -9.10
C TRP A 249 8.59 -3.92 -8.61
N ARG A 250 7.95 -2.93 -9.24
CA ARG A 250 6.50 -2.74 -9.23
C ARG A 250 6.02 -2.57 -10.66
N ALA A 251 4.76 -2.88 -10.93
CA ALA A 251 4.15 -2.54 -12.21
C ALA A 251 4.26 -1.02 -12.42
N PRO A 252 4.87 -0.57 -13.54
CA PRO A 252 5.06 0.84 -13.80
C PRO A 252 3.74 1.61 -13.77
N ILE A 253 3.75 2.77 -13.15
CA ILE A 253 2.69 3.76 -13.21
C ILE A 253 3.00 4.77 -14.32
N ASP A 254 2.03 5.59 -14.72
CA ASP A 254 2.22 6.55 -15.83
C ASP A 254 3.39 7.52 -15.57
N ASN A 255 3.66 7.88 -14.31
CA ASN A 255 4.81 8.71 -13.93
C ASN A 255 6.16 7.98 -14.02
N ASP A 256 6.18 6.67 -14.11
CA ASP A 256 7.39 5.88 -14.36
C ASP A 256 7.67 5.71 -15.86
N GLY A 257 6.69 6.05 -16.71
CA GLY A 257 6.69 5.93 -18.17
C GLY A 257 5.42 5.26 -18.66
N MET A 258 4.73 5.90 -19.59
CA MET A 258 3.44 5.45 -20.10
C MET A 258 3.58 4.19 -20.94
N LYS A 259 2.74 3.19 -20.72
CA LYS A 259 2.78 1.90 -21.44
C LYS A 259 2.35 2.01 -22.90
N THR A 260 1.42 2.91 -23.19
CA THR A 260 0.63 2.91 -24.43
C THR A 260 0.78 4.17 -25.26
N ALA A 261 1.48 5.18 -24.73
CA ALA A 261 1.70 6.44 -25.45
C ALA A 261 3.01 6.44 -26.27
N TRP A 262 3.15 7.42 -27.13
CA TRP A 262 4.38 7.72 -27.86
C TRP A 262 5.59 8.03 -26.94
N MET A 263 5.32 8.31 -25.66
CA MET A 263 6.31 8.48 -24.60
C MET A 263 6.82 7.14 -24.03
N SER A 264 6.38 6.01 -24.52
CA SER A 264 7.00 4.72 -24.20
C SER A 264 8.46 4.74 -24.64
N GLY A 265 9.38 4.36 -23.75
CA GLY A 265 10.82 4.52 -23.97
C GLY A 265 11.43 5.77 -23.29
N PHE A 266 10.61 6.62 -22.68
CA PHE A 266 11.05 7.77 -21.89
C PHE A 266 10.51 7.61 -20.46
N GLY A 267 11.37 7.29 -19.53
CA GLY A 267 10.95 7.20 -18.14
C GLY A 267 11.81 6.28 -17.28
N HIS A 268 11.42 6.20 -16.02
CA HIS A 268 12.15 5.40 -15.04
C HIS A 268 12.05 3.90 -15.33
N GLN A 269 10.92 3.43 -15.86
CA GLN A 269 10.73 2.02 -16.19
C GLN A 269 11.77 1.46 -17.15
N ASP A 270 12.21 2.27 -18.13
CA ASP A 270 13.22 1.83 -19.10
C ASP A 270 14.59 1.70 -18.45
N ARG A 271 14.96 2.67 -17.60
CA ARG A 271 16.18 2.59 -16.79
C ARG A 271 16.17 1.36 -15.89
N TRP A 272 15.05 1.08 -15.22
CA TRP A 272 14.91 -0.09 -14.35
C TRP A 272 15.02 -1.41 -15.11
N ARG A 273 14.44 -1.50 -16.32
CA ARG A 273 14.58 -2.66 -17.20
C ARG A 273 16.00 -2.83 -17.72
N GLN A 274 16.68 -1.73 -18.09
CA GLN A 274 18.07 -1.76 -18.53
C GLN A 274 19.02 -2.36 -17.47
N VAL A 275 18.73 -2.15 -16.20
CA VAL A 275 19.46 -2.77 -15.09
C VAL A 275 18.79 -4.03 -14.55
N GLY A 276 17.77 -4.57 -15.24
CA GLY A 276 17.15 -5.86 -14.97
C GLY A 276 16.29 -5.94 -13.72
N LEU A 277 15.81 -4.79 -13.17
CA LEU A 277 14.98 -4.80 -11.95
C LEU A 277 13.66 -5.52 -12.14
N ASP A 278 13.09 -5.50 -13.35
CA ASP A 278 11.85 -6.20 -13.70
C ASP A 278 11.97 -7.73 -13.62
N SER A 279 13.18 -8.26 -13.56
CA SER A 279 13.45 -9.67 -13.28
C SER A 279 13.41 -10.00 -11.78
N VAL A 280 13.50 -9.00 -10.90
CA VAL A 280 13.56 -9.20 -9.45
C VAL A 280 12.19 -8.99 -8.83
N ASP A 281 11.30 -9.94 -9.12
CA ASP A 281 9.99 -10.04 -8.48
C ASP A 281 9.67 -11.52 -8.25
N GLY A 282 10.00 -12.01 -7.05
CA GLY A 282 9.80 -13.39 -6.68
C GLY A 282 11.08 -14.15 -6.31
N PRO A 283 10.97 -15.47 -6.17
CA PRO A 283 12.04 -16.29 -5.61
C PRO A 283 13.17 -16.67 -6.58
N GLN A 284 12.98 -16.50 -7.92
CA GLN A 284 13.87 -17.08 -8.92
C GLN A 284 15.20 -16.36 -9.07
N THR A 285 15.28 -15.09 -8.67
CA THR A 285 16.44 -14.21 -8.88
C THR A 285 17.45 -14.23 -7.73
N ARG A 286 17.20 -15.02 -6.71
CA ARG A 286 18.09 -15.17 -5.57
C ARG A 286 19.11 -16.28 -5.79
N ARG A 287 20.39 -15.99 -5.63
CA ARG A 287 21.48 -16.97 -5.50
C ARG A 287 21.99 -16.93 -4.06
N LEU A 288 21.92 -18.07 -3.37
CA LEU A 288 22.43 -18.19 -2.00
C LEU A 288 23.87 -18.68 -2.01
N ASP A 289 24.71 -17.98 -1.26
CA ASP A 289 26.10 -18.39 -1.01
C ASP A 289 26.18 -19.31 0.20
N ARG A 290 25.35 -19.06 1.21
CA ARG A 290 25.37 -19.79 2.46
C ARG A 290 24.01 -19.83 3.16
N VAL A 291 23.64 -21.00 3.63
CA VAL A 291 22.53 -21.23 4.58
C VAL A 291 23.07 -21.84 5.85
N THR A 292 22.71 -21.30 7.01
CA THR A 292 23.13 -21.76 8.31
C THR A 292 21.92 -21.85 9.23
N VAL A 293 21.69 -23.03 9.81
CA VAL A 293 20.65 -23.22 10.82
C VAL A 293 21.32 -23.43 12.19
N ARG A 294 20.90 -22.67 13.19
CA ARG A 294 21.46 -22.69 14.53
C ARG A 294 20.40 -22.63 15.61
N ARG A 295 20.56 -23.47 16.64
CA ARG A 295 19.79 -23.34 17.90
C ARG A 295 20.18 -22.02 18.60
N ARG A 296 19.21 -21.42 19.22
CA ARG A 296 19.30 -20.25 20.10
C ARG A 296 18.66 -20.62 21.45
N GLU A 297 18.83 -19.76 22.42
CA GLU A 297 18.24 -19.95 23.76
C GLU A 297 16.72 -20.11 23.70
N ASP A 298 16.06 -19.31 22.86
CA ASP A 298 14.60 -19.21 22.71
C ASP A 298 14.07 -19.75 21.36
N GLY A 299 14.81 -20.63 20.67
CA GLY A 299 14.34 -21.22 19.42
C GLY A 299 15.42 -21.63 18.43
N VAL A 300 15.08 -21.67 17.15
CA VAL A 300 16.00 -22.02 16.06
C VAL A 300 15.96 -20.98 14.96
N ALA A 301 17.12 -20.51 14.54
CA ALA A 301 17.26 -19.50 13.48
C ALA A 301 17.92 -20.08 12.24
N ALA A 302 17.33 -19.80 11.06
CA ALA A 302 17.96 -19.95 9.76
C ALA A 302 18.50 -18.60 9.30
N VAL A 303 19.76 -18.55 8.92
CA VAL A 303 20.42 -17.37 8.38
C VAL A 303 20.89 -17.69 6.96
N LEU A 304 20.44 -16.90 6.02
CA LEU A 304 20.71 -17.01 4.59
C LEU A 304 21.50 -15.78 4.15
N THR A 305 22.59 -16.00 3.46
CA THR A 305 23.37 -14.93 2.80
C THR A 305 23.51 -15.25 1.32
N GLY A 306 23.44 -14.23 0.51
CA GLY A 306 23.52 -14.38 -0.93
C GLY A 306 23.33 -13.05 -1.63
N VAL A 307 22.91 -13.11 -2.87
CA VAL A 307 22.68 -11.96 -3.73
C VAL A 307 21.37 -12.11 -4.52
N LEU A 308 20.73 -10.99 -4.79
CA LEU A 308 19.78 -10.90 -5.89
C LEU A 308 20.58 -10.68 -7.17
N VAL A 309 20.19 -11.40 -8.21
CA VAL A 309 20.84 -11.36 -9.53
C VAL A 309 19.85 -10.79 -10.55
N PRO A 310 19.77 -9.46 -10.71
CA PRO A 310 18.97 -8.86 -11.76
C PRO A 310 19.41 -9.38 -13.13
N ARG A 311 18.48 -9.56 -14.04
CA ARG A 311 18.75 -10.08 -15.40
C ARG A 311 18.06 -9.20 -16.41
N ARG A 312 18.79 -8.75 -17.40
CA ARG A 312 18.22 -8.04 -18.53
C ARG A 312 17.34 -8.98 -19.35
N GLN A 313 16.16 -8.53 -19.72
CA GLN A 313 15.22 -9.30 -20.53
C GLN A 313 15.33 -8.94 -22.03
N ASP A 314 16.00 -7.84 -22.36
CA ASP A 314 16.13 -7.30 -23.71
C ASP A 314 17.21 -7.98 -24.58
N GLY A 315 18.01 -8.86 -23.98
CA GLY A 315 19.15 -9.52 -24.69
C GLY A 315 20.22 -8.57 -25.19
N GLY A 316 20.25 -7.32 -24.72
CA GLY A 316 21.19 -6.29 -25.17
C GLY A 316 22.64 -6.57 -24.78
N ASP A 317 23.60 -6.12 -25.58
CA ASP A 317 25.07 -6.26 -25.41
C ASP A 317 25.65 -5.30 -24.35
N GLY A 318 24.95 -5.07 -23.24
CA GLY A 318 25.46 -4.23 -22.14
C GLY A 318 26.17 -5.05 -21.06
N PRO A 319 26.86 -4.39 -20.10
CA PRO A 319 27.40 -5.08 -18.95
C PRO A 319 26.30 -5.76 -18.15
N GLU A 320 26.63 -6.90 -17.52
CA GLU A 320 25.71 -7.59 -16.61
C GLU A 320 25.29 -6.63 -15.48
N PRO A 321 23.99 -6.65 -15.09
CA PRO A 321 23.52 -5.85 -13.96
C PRO A 321 24.26 -6.20 -12.68
N PRO A 322 24.54 -5.23 -11.79
CA PRO A 322 25.21 -5.49 -10.54
C PRO A 322 24.32 -6.31 -9.60
N GLU A 323 24.95 -7.19 -8.83
CA GLU A 323 24.27 -8.01 -7.83
C GLU A 323 23.92 -7.17 -6.59
N CYS A 324 22.76 -7.41 -5.98
CA CYS A 324 22.37 -6.79 -4.72
C CYS A 324 22.58 -7.80 -3.57
N PRO A 325 23.60 -7.62 -2.70
CA PRO A 325 23.81 -8.51 -1.56
C PRO A 325 22.64 -8.48 -0.58
N ILE A 326 22.25 -9.67 -0.11
CA ILE A 326 21.16 -9.86 0.85
C ILE A 326 21.61 -10.70 2.05
N THR A 327 20.96 -10.43 3.16
CA THR A 327 21.00 -11.31 4.34
C THR A 327 19.58 -11.46 4.86
N GLU A 328 19.13 -12.69 5.01
CA GLU A 328 17.83 -13.02 5.61
C GLU A 328 18.06 -13.80 6.90
N ARG A 329 17.25 -13.53 7.91
CA ARG A 329 17.14 -14.35 9.12
C ARG A 329 15.70 -14.69 9.35
N TRP A 330 15.42 -15.98 9.49
CA TRP A 330 14.13 -16.53 9.89
C TRP A 330 14.31 -17.25 11.23
N TRP A 331 13.63 -16.79 12.24
CA TRP A 331 13.79 -17.28 13.59
C TRP A 331 12.47 -17.77 14.15
N LEU A 332 12.28 -19.08 14.18
CA LEU A 332 11.16 -19.73 14.87
C LEU A 332 11.47 -19.80 16.37
N ARG A 333 10.66 -19.13 17.15
CA ARG A 333 10.80 -19.01 18.61
C ARG A 333 9.89 -19.99 19.33
N GLY A 334 10.29 -20.37 20.55
CA GLY A 334 9.50 -21.26 21.42
C GLY A 334 8.20 -20.63 21.92
N ASP A 335 8.03 -19.30 21.82
CA ASP A 335 6.77 -18.61 22.11
C ASP A 335 5.75 -18.68 20.96
N GLY A 336 6.04 -19.43 19.89
CA GLY A 336 5.19 -19.58 18.73
C GLY A 336 5.19 -18.39 17.78
N THR A 337 6.20 -17.52 17.85
CA THR A 337 6.39 -16.43 16.88
C THR A 337 7.53 -16.74 15.92
N ILE A 338 7.49 -16.10 14.74
CA ILE A 338 8.57 -16.15 13.76
C ILE A 338 9.05 -14.74 13.50
N SER A 339 10.31 -14.47 13.82
CA SER A 339 10.94 -13.20 13.44
C SER A 339 11.60 -13.33 12.07
N ILE A 340 11.37 -12.35 11.21
CA ILE A 340 11.99 -12.22 9.89
C ILE A 340 12.77 -10.93 9.88
N ASP A 341 14.04 -11.01 9.57
CA ASP A 341 14.93 -9.84 9.44
C ASP A 341 15.62 -9.95 8.08
N VAL A 342 15.40 -8.98 7.23
CA VAL A 342 16.01 -8.94 5.90
C VAL A 342 16.77 -7.64 5.72
N THR A 343 17.98 -7.77 5.19
CA THR A 343 18.84 -6.65 4.84
C THR A 343 19.23 -6.75 3.38
N TRP A 344 19.03 -5.68 2.64
CA TRP A 344 19.52 -5.47 1.27
C TRP A 344 20.64 -4.43 1.28
N ARG A 345 21.69 -4.67 0.53
CA ARG A 345 22.73 -3.68 0.26
C ARG A 345 22.65 -3.26 -1.19
N LEU A 346 21.83 -2.24 -1.45
CA LEU A 346 21.58 -1.74 -2.80
C LEU A 346 22.81 -1.01 -3.33
N PRO A 347 23.45 -1.46 -4.43
CA PRO A 347 24.56 -0.75 -5.05
C PRO A 347 24.08 0.52 -5.77
N GLU A 348 25.00 1.45 -6.04
CA GLU A 348 24.71 2.74 -6.69
C GLU A 348 24.06 2.57 -8.07
N GLU A 349 24.49 1.57 -8.81
CA GLU A 349 23.99 1.29 -10.16
C GLU A 349 22.51 0.84 -10.17
N LEU A 350 22.03 0.28 -9.05
CA LEU A 350 20.63 -0.09 -8.85
C LEU A 350 19.84 0.98 -8.07
N ALA A 351 20.45 2.14 -7.79
CA ALA A 351 19.79 3.19 -7.02
C ALA A 351 18.46 3.61 -7.63
N ASP A 352 17.55 4.06 -6.77
CA ASP A 352 16.19 4.50 -7.10
C ASP A 352 15.34 3.41 -7.79
N PRO A 353 15.31 2.17 -7.23
CA PRO A 353 14.36 1.15 -7.70
C PRO A 353 12.93 1.54 -7.30
N PRO A 354 11.90 0.94 -7.92
CA PRO A 354 10.51 1.25 -7.55
C PRO A 354 10.12 0.74 -6.16
N ARG A 355 10.73 -0.33 -5.67
CA ARG A 355 10.54 -0.87 -4.31
C ARG A 355 11.74 -1.67 -3.83
N ILE A 356 11.80 -1.92 -2.52
CA ILE A 356 12.67 -2.93 -1.89
C ILE A 356 11.85 -3.65 -0.84
N GLY A 357 11.59 -4.94 -1.03
CA GLY A 357 10.76 -5.70 -0.12
C GLY A 357 10.78 -7.20 -0.32
N LEU A 358 9.91 -7.85 0.43
CA LEU A 358 9.55 -9.26 0.28
C LEU A 358 8.21 -9.39 -0.44
N VAL A 359 8.04 -10.44 -1.22
CA VAL A 359 6.77 -10.87 -1.78
C VAL A 359 6.42 -12.25 -1.27
N LEU A 360 5.19 -12.37 -0.77
CA LEU A 360 4.62 -13.61 -0.27
C LEU A 360 3.37 -13.94 -1.11
N ALA A 361 3.29 -15.14 -1.66
CA ALA A 361 2.10 -15.64 -2.31
C ALA A 361 1.35 -16.55 -1.32
N LEU A 362 0.32 -16.00 -0.67
CA LEU A 362 -0.48 -16.72 0.29
C LEU A 362 -1.51 -17.61 -0.38
N ASP A 363 -1.93 -18.64 0.35
CA ASP A 363 -3.10 -19.43 -0.03
C ASP A 363 -4.33 -18.50 -0.18
N PRO A 364 -5.13 -18.62 -1.24
CA PRO A 364 -6.23 -17.71 -1.54
C PRO A 364 -7.33 -17.67 -0.49
N SER A 365 -7.38 -18.65 0.44
CA SER A 365 -8.32 -18.62 1.57
C SER A 365 -8.03 -17.49 2.57
N PHE A 366 -6.81 -16.95 2.60
CA PHE A 366 -6.43 -15.80 3.42
C PHE A 366 -6.88 -14.47 2.79
N ASP A 367 -8.17 -14.40 2.48
CA ASP A 367 -8.80 -13.30 1.75
C ASP A 367 -9.19 -12.11 2.63
N GLN A 368 -9.49 -12.35 3.91
CA GLN A 368 -9.89 -11.28 4.83
C GLN A 368 -8.64 -10.59 5.40
N LEU A 369 -8.48 -9.34 5.04
CA LEU A 369 -7.34 -8.52 5.45
C LEU A 369 -7.78 -7.46 6.45
N GLU A 370 -6.97 -7.26 7.50
CA GLU A 370 -7.07 -6.11 8.39
C GLU A 370 -5.68 -5.52 8.59
N SER A 371 -5.56 -4.20 8.58
CA SER A 371 -4.29 -3.52 8.81
C SER A 371 -4.46 -2.33 9.74
N SER A 372 -3.45 -2.06 10.56
CA SER A 372 -3.29 -0.81 11.29
C SER A 372 -2.23 0.03 10.62
N GLY A 373 -2.57 1.25 10.28
CA GLY A 373 -1.70 2.16 9.55
C GLY A 373 -2.47 3.31 8.94
N LEU A 374 -1.89 3.93 7.91
CA LEU A 374 -2.52 4.99 7.16
C LEU A 374 -3.57 4.45 6.18
N GLY A 375 -4.74 5.05 6.17
CA GLY A 375 -5.86 4.61 5.33
C GLY A 375 -6.95 5.67 5.19
N PRO A 376 -8.15 5.27 4.68
CA PRO A 376 -8.56 3.93 4.23
C PRO A 376 -8.08 3.55 2.82
N HIS A 377 -7.73 4.52 1.99
CA HIS A 377 -7.35 4.35 0.58
C HIS A 377 -5.90 3.90 0.41
N GLU A 378 -5.44 3.81 -0.82
CA GLU A 378 -4.01 3.71 -1.08
C GLU A 378 -3.31 5.03 -0.75
N TRP A 379 -2.20 4.93 -0.05
CA TRP A 379 -1.40 6.06 0.40
C TRP A 379 0.08 5.79 0.14
N PRO A 380 0.58 6.10 -1.07
CA PRO A 380 2.01 6.08 -1.33
C PRO A 380 2.71 7.15 -0.49
N ARG A 381 3.97 6.91 -0.14
CA ARG A 381 4.70 7.72 0.85
C ARG A 381 4.83 9.23 0.53
N ASP A 382 4.61 9.63 -0.69
CA ASP A 382 4.65 11.03 -1.16
C ASP A 382 3.24 11.64 -1.32
N ARG A 383 2.20 10.92 -0.88
CA ARG A 383 0.81 11.34 -0.92
C ARG A 383 0.10 10.78 0.31
N ILE A 384 0.36 11.36 1.50
CA ILE A 384 -0.12 10.86 2.79
C ILE A 384 -0.75 11.93 3.69
N GLU A 385 -0.84 13.18 3.25
CA GLU A 385 -1.32 14.29 4.08
C GLU A 385 -2.82 14.14 4.41
N GLY A 386 -3.60 13.55 3.51
CA GLY A 386 -5.02 13.23 3.73
C GLY A 386 -5.28 11.91 4.45
N ALA A 387 -4.24 11.14 4.73
CA ALA A 387 -4.35 9.85 5.39
C ALA A 387 -4.62 9.99 6.89
N VAL A 388 -5.31 9.01 7.46
CA VAL A 388 -5.50 8.91 8.91
C VAL A 388 -5.05 7.55 9.43
N LEU A 389 -4.44 7.57 10.60
CA LEU A 389 -4.10 6.34 11.32
C LEU A 389 -5.38 5.68 11.81
N GLY A 390 -5.55 4.42 11.44
CA GLY A 390 -6.75 3.66 11.79
C GLY A 390 -6.56 2.15 11.60
N ARG A 391 -7.62 1.40 11.85
CA ARG A 391 -7.75 0.00 11.44
C ARG A 391 -8.68 -0.12 10.24
N TYR A 392 -8.22 -0.82 9.22
CA TYR A 392 -8.92 -0.93 7.96
C TYR A 392 -9.07 -2.37 7.55
N ARG A 393 -10.32 -2.79 7.32
CA ARG A 393 -10.69 -4.14 6.87
C ARG A 393 -11.02 -4.11 5.40
N ARG A 394 -10.61 -5.14 4.68
CA ARG A 394 -10.89 -5.33 3.26
C ARG A 394 -10.76 -6.80 2.89
N ARG A 395 -11.16 -7.14 1.67
CA ARG A 395 -10.88 -8.45 1.08
C ARG A 395 -9.90 -8.32 -0.07
N ALA A 396 -8.92 -9.22 -0.13
CA ALA A 396 -7.97 -9.24 -1.25
C ALA A 396 -8.68 -9.50 -2.59
N SER A 397 -9.76 -10.27 -2.56
CA SER A 397 -10.60 -10.56 -3.74
C SER A 397 -11.46 -9.38 -4.20
N GLU A 398 -11.68 -8.36 -3.35
CA GLU A 398 -12.43 -7.15 -3.67
C GLU A 398 -11.53 -5.99 -4.10
N GLU A 399 -10.23 -6.09 -3.85
CA GLU A 399 -9.27 -5.09 -4.32
C GLU A 399 -9.21 -5.11 -5.85
N ARG A 400 -9.51 -3.99 -6.48
CA ARG A 400 -9.49 -3.79 -7.92
C ARG A 400 -8.54 -2.67 -8.26
N CYS A 401 -7.85 -2.83 -9.38
CA CYS A 401 -7.08 -1.74 -9.94
C CYS A 401 -8.03 -0.60 -10.33
N PRO A 402 -7.91 0.60 -9.71
CA PRO A 402 -8.83 1.70 -9.99
C PRO A 402 -8.49 2.45 -11.28
N TYR A 403 -7.46 2.01 -11.99
CA TYR A 403 -6.93 2.68 -13.18
C TYR A 403 -7.33 1.94 -14.45
N VAL A 404 -7.71 2.67 -15.50
CA VAL A 404 -8.08 2.09 -16.80
C VAL A 404 -6.93 1.29 -17.39
N VAL A 405 -5.71 1.83 -17.34
CA VAL A 405 -4.48 1.09 -17.65
C VAL A 405 -3.94 0.51 -16.35
N PRO A 406 -3.89 -0.82 -16.20
CA PRO A 406 -3.39 -1.45 -15.00
C PRO A 406 -1.97 -1.01 -14.65
N GLN A 407 -1.75 -0.74 -13.40
CA GLN A 407 -0.47 -0.26 -12.85
C GLN A 407 -0.38 -0.65 -11.38
N CYS A 408 0.74 -0.37 -10.74
CA CYS A 408 0.89 -0.59 -9.30
C CYS A 408 -0.15 0.23 -8.53
N PHE A 409 -0.88 -0.43 -7.64
CA PHE A 409 -1.95 0.18 -6.82
C PHE A 409 -2.03 -0.45 -5.44
N GLY A 410 -2.82 0.16 -4.57
CA GLY A 410 -3.13 -0.39 -3.25
C GLY A 410 -2.00 -0.27 -2.23
N GLN A 411 -0.98 0.59 -2.45
CA GLN A 411 0.08 0.82 -1.48
C GLN A 411 -0.46 1.49 -0.23
N ARG A 412 -0.07 0.97 0.93
CA ARG A 412 -0.41 1.54 2.25
C ARG A 412 0.87 1.77 3.03
N ALA A 413 1.31 3.02 3.06
CA ALA A 413 2.45 3.46 3.84
C ALA A 413 2.11 3.49 5.34
N GLY A 414 3.13 3.46 6.18
CA GLY A 414 2.96 3.60 7.62
C GLY A 414 2.22 2.43 8.29
N THR A 415 2.26 1.24 7.70
CA THR A 415 1.65 0.03 8.28
C THR A 415 2.40 -0.42 9.52
N ARG A 416 1.69 -0.57 10.64
CA ARG A 416 2.21 -1.12 11.89
C ARG A 416 2.13 -2.63 11.90
N TRP A 417 0.97 -3.14 11.47
CA TRP A 417 0.72 -4.57 11.29
C TRP A 417 -0.32 -4.80 10.20
N LEU A 418 -0.25 -5.99 9.61
CA LEU A 418 -1.19 -6.54 8.64
C LEU A 418 -1.61 -7.93 9.13
N SER A 419 -2.89 -8.25 9.11
CA SER A 419 -3.38 -9.60 9.30
C SER A 419 -4.06 -10.13 8.05
N ALA A 420 -3.97 -11.44 7.87
CA ALA A 420 -4.69 -12.17 6.84
C ALA A 420 -5.39 -13.36 7.48
N ALA A 421 -6.72 -13.40 7.36
CA ALA A 421 -7.57 -14.42 7.97
C ALA A 421 -8.22 -15.33 6.92
N ALA A 422 -8.26 -16.60 7.25
CA ALA A 422 -9.03 -17.63 6.55
C ALA A 422 -10.08 -18.20 7.52
N PRO A 423 -11.38 -18.23 7.16
CA PRO A 423 -12.46 -18.58 8.07
C PRO A 423 -12.28 -19.89 8.84
N ASP A 424 -11.75 -20.92 8.18
CA ASP A 424 -11.61 -22.26 8.72
C ASP A 424 -10.18 -22.61 9.17
N ARG A 425 -9.23 -21.65 9.06
CA ARG A 425 -7.81 -21.92 9.34
C ARG A 425 -7.24 -21.03 10.43
N GLY A 426 -7.82 -19.84 10.64
CA GLY A 426 -7.35 -18.86 11.60
C GLY A 426 -6.72 -17.63 10.93
N THR A 427 -6.01 -16.83 11.72
CA THR A 427 -5.45 -15.54 11.29
C THR A 427 -3.96 -15.50 11.58
N TRP A 428 -3.16 -15.16 10.62
CA TRP A 428 -1.79 -14.77 10.86
C TRP A 428 -1.63 -13.24 10.82
N ILE A 429 -0.71 -12.78 11.66
CA ILE A 429 -0.49 -11.35 11.88
C ILE A 429 0.98 -11.07 11.63
N ILE A 430 1.24 -10.10 10.79
CA ILE A 430 2.57 -9.59 10.44
C ILE A 430 2.73 -8.23 11.12
N THR A 431 3.64 -8.12 12.07
CA THR A 431 3.93 -6.86 12.78
C THR A 431 5.31 -6.36 12.39
N GLY A 432 5.43 -5.09 12.01
CA GLY A 432 6.71 -4.45 11.72
C GLY A 432 7.47 -4.07 12.99
N GLU A 433 8.80 -4.18 12.97
CA GLU A 433 9.66 -3.53 13.99
C GLU A 433 9.59 -2.00 13.87
N GLN A 434 9.43 -1.53 12.64
CA GLN A 434 9.17 -0.15 12.23
C GLN A 434 7.97 -0.15 11.27
N PRO A 435 7.28 0.97 11.10
CA PRO A 435 6.25 1.07 10.08
C PRO A 435 6.82 0.75 8.68
N PHE A 436 6.09 -0.04 7.90
CA PHE A 436 6.47 -0.48 6.57
C PHE A 436 5.39 -0.12 5.53
N VAL A 437 5.64 -0.39 4.27
CA VAL A 437 4.64 -0.28 3.21
C VAL A 437 4.15 -1.67 2.85
N HIS A 438 2.84 -1.84 2.66
CA HIS A 438 2.32 -3.09 2.12
C HIS A 438 1.35 -2.86 0.95
N THR A 439 1.28 -3.88 0.09
CA THR A 439 0.17 -4.11 -0.83
C THR A 439 -0.31 -5.54 -0.66
N ALA A 440 -1.62 -5.78 -0.86
CA ALA A 440 -2.17 -7.13 -0.80
C ALA A 440 -3.40 -7.24 -1.68
N HIS A 441 -3.33 -8.01 -2.76
CA HIS A 441 -4.38 -8.24 -3.74
C HIS A 441 -4.14 -9.55 -4.51
N ARG A 442 -5.02 -9.91 -5.44
CA ARG A 442 -4.94 -11.17 -6.21
C ARG A 442 -4.34 -11.02 -7.61
N TYR A 443 -3.48 -10.03 -7.83
CA TYR A 443 -2.82 -9.80 -9.11
C TYR A 443 -1.31 -9.81 -8.90
N SER A 444 -0.57 -10.55 -9.73
CA SER A 444 0.89 -10.46 -9.72
C SER A 444 1.37 -9.17 -10.38
N GLU A 445 2.53 -8.66 -9.97
CA GLU A 445 3.16 -7.49 -10.61
C GLU A 445 3.41 -7.74 -12.10
N GLY A 446 3.71 -8.98 -12.49
CA GLY A 446 3.86 -9.38 -13.88
C GLY A 446 2.58 -9.20 -14.69
N GLN A 447 1.42 -9.54 -14.12
CA GLN A 447 0.12 -9.36 -14.78
C GLN A 447 -0.20 -7.85 -14.90
N LEU A 448 -0.07 -7.10 -13.80
CA LEU A 448 -0.25 -5.64 -13.80
C LEU A 448 0.67 -4.93 -14.79
N THR A 449 1.92 -5.40 -14.94
CA THR A 449 2.89 -4.83 -15.88
C THR A 449 2.47 -5.04 -17.34
N ARG A 450 1.93 -6.20 -17.68
CA ARG A 450 1.60 -6.57 -19.08
C ARG A 450 0.22 -6.10 -19.53
N ALA A 451 -0.74 -6.05 -18.62
CA ALA A 451 -2.11 -5.69 -18.98
C ALA A 451 -2.19 -4.22 -19.45
N LEU A 452 -2.89 -4.01 -20.56
CA LEU A 452 -3.14 -2.69 -21.15
C LEU A 452 -4.53 -2.16 -20.76
N HIS A 453 -5.44 -3.02 -20.34
CA HIS A 453 -6.80 -2.69 -19.92
C HIS A 453 -7.16 -3.44 -18.64
N ALA A 454 -8.00 -2.86 -17.79
CA ALA A 454 -8.37 -3.44 -16.51
C ALA A 454 -9.18 -4.74 -16.64
N ASP A 455 -9.95 -4.89 -17.72
CA ASP A 455 -10.70 -6.11 -18.04
C ASP A 455 -9.81 -7.31 -18.42
N ALA A 456 -8.54 -7.04 -18.79
CA ALA A 456 -7.54 -8.09 -19.02
C ALA A 456 -6.92 -8.63 -17.71
N LEU A 457 -7.31 -8.12 -16.56
CA LEU A 457 -6.82 -8.59 -15.27
C LEU A 457 -7.67 -9.76 -14.78
N GLU A 458 -7.03 -10.89 -14.54
CA GLU A 458 -7.65 -12.07 -13.94
C GLU A 458 -7.09 -12.28 -12.52
N GLN A 459 -7.97 -12.54 -11.56
CA GLN A 459 -7.54 -12.89 -10.22
C GLN A 459 -6.82 -14.24 -10.22
N GLU A 460 -5.60 -14.22 -9.69
CA GLU A 460 -4.80 -15.44 -9.54
C GLU A 460 -5.22 -16.21 -8.27
N ASN A 461 -4.89 -17.50 -8.25
CA ASN A 461 -5.16 -18.38 -7.12
C ASN A 461 -4.14 -18.19 -5.99
N SER A 462 -3.87 -16.92 -5.66
CA SER A 462 -2.96 -16.50 -4.60
C SER A 462 -3.32 -15.11 -4.12
N VAL A 463 -3.08 -14.80 -2.85
CA VAL A 463 -3.03 -13.43 -2.36
C VAL A 463 -1.57 -13.01 -2.34
N PHE A 464 -1.19 -12.09 -3.23
CA PHE A 464 0.15 -11.51 -3.26
C PHE A 464 0.25 -10.42 -2.21
N VAL A 465 1.14 -10.62 -1.25
CA VAL A 465 1.43 -9.65 -0.19
C VAL A 465 2.85 -9.17 -0.36
N HIS A 466 3.00 -7.90 -0.70
CA HIS A 466 4.29 -7.22 -0.68
C HIS A 466 4.49 -6.52 0.67
N LEU A 467 5.66 -6.67 1.23
CA LEU A 467 6.10 -6.10 2.50
C LEU A 467 7.39 -5.34 2.25
N ASP A 468 7.29 -4.02 2.10
CA ASP A 468 8.38 -3.21 1.59
C ASP A 468 9.10 -2.47 2.72
N ALA A 469 10.43 -2.61 2.78
CA ALA A 469 11.31 -1.75 3.57
C ALA A 469 11.33 -0.32 3.02
N ALA A 470 11.24 -0.20 1.68
CA ALA A 470 11.16 1.06 0.98
C ALA A 470 10.31 0.93 -0.30
N HIS A 471 9.54 1.96 -0.58
CA HIS A 471 8.74 2.09 -1.79
C HIS A 471 8.94 3.51 -2.34
N ARG A 472 9.26 3.63 -3.64
CA ARG A 472 9.43 4.91 -4.31
C ARG A 472 8.08 5.63 -4.37
N GLY A 473 8.09 6.94 -4.14
CA GLY A 473 6.90 7.77 -4.35
C GLY A 473 6.39 7.71 -5.79
N VAL A 474 5.12 8.06 -5.98
CA VAL A 474 4.46 8.01 -7.29
C VAL A 474 4.80 9.24 -8.15
N GLY A 475 5.15 10.38 -7.54
CA GLY A 475 5.60 11.59 -8.25
C GLY A 475 4.58 12.17 -9.22
N THR A 476 5.10 12.98 -10.16
CA THR A 476 4.32 13.70 -11.19
C THR A 476 5.01 13.69 -12.57
N ALA A 477 5.95 12.77 -12.80
CA ALA A 477 6.90 12.85 -13.90
C ALA A 477 6.31 12.72 -15.32
N SER A 478 5.09 12.21 -15.47
CA SER A 478 4.41 12.16 -16.79
C SER A 478 4.16 13.56 -17.36
N CYS A 479 3.88 14.56 -16.50
CA CYS A 479 3.60 15.94 -16.91
C CYS A 479 4.29 16.99 -16.03
N GLY A 480 5.11 16.57 -15.08
CA GLY A 480 5.73 17.44 -14.10
C GLY A 480 7.16 17.04 -13.75
N PRO A 481 7.71 17.58 -12.67
CA PRO A 481 9.03 17.18 -12.19
C PRO A 481 9.01 15.75 -11.67
N ASP A 482 10.18 15.11 -11.65
CA ASP A 482 10.35 13.80 -11.06
C ASP A 482 10.07 13.80 -9.55
N THR A 483 9.77 12.62 -9.00
CA THR A 483 9.60 12.37 -7.57
C THR A 483 10.68 13.07 -6.75
N ALA A 484 10.29 13.83 -5.73
CA ALA A 484 11.23 14.54 -4.87
C ALA A 484 12.25 13.57 -4.23
N ALA A 485 13.50 14.00 -4.11
CA ALA A 485 14.61 13.15 -3.67
C ALA A 485 14.34 12.40 -2.35
N ARG A 486 13.62 13.03 -1.39
CA ARG A 486 13.23 12.42 -0.12
C ARG A 486 12.27 11.22 -0.26
N HIS A 487 11.63 11.05 -1.41
CA HIS A 487 10.71 9.96 -1.71
C HIS A 487 11.28 8.95 -2.72
N ARG A 488 12.55 9.11 -3.11
CA ARG A 488 13.30 8.14 -3.90
C ARG A 488 14.00 7.15 -2.98
N ILE A 489 14.44 6.04 -3.54
CA ILE A 489 15.17 5.00 -2.81
C ILE A 489 16.66 5.13 -3.13
N ALA A 490 17.45 5.61 -2.18
CA ALA A 490 18.88 5.76 -2.35
C ALA A 490 19.59 4.39 -2.31
N ALA A 491 20.79 4.33 -2.91
CA ALA A 491 21.72 3.25 -2.66
C ALA A 491 22.07 3.14 -1.17
N GLY A 492 22.53 1.96 -0.75
CA GLY A 492 22.90 1.73 0.64
C GLY A 492 22.17 0.56 1.29
N THR A 493 22.10 0.57 2.61
CA THR A 493 21.50 -0.52 3.39
C THR A 493 20.04 -0.24 3.69
N HIS A 494 19.17 -1.17 3.29
CA HIS A 494 17.76 -1.20 3.62
C HIS A 494 17.45 -2.42 4.48
N ARG A 495 16.62 -2.26 5.51
CA ARG A 495 16.27 -3.34 6.45
C ARG A 495 14.77 -3.40 6.63
N LEU A 496 14.26 -4.64 6.73
CA LEU A 496 12.89 -4.96 7.10
C LEU A 496 12.91 -5.97 8.23
N GLY A 497 12.40 -5.58 9.39
CA GLY A 497 12.21 -6.45 10.54
C GLY A 497 10.72 -6.70 10.78
N LEU A 498 10.33 -7.97 10.80
CA LEU A 498 8.94 -8.40 10.96
C LEU A 498 8.83 -9.48 12.02
N THR A 499 7.68 -9.55 12.67
CA THR A 499 7.28 -10.67 13.52
C THR A 499 5.98 -11.25 13.00
N LEU A 500 5.97 -12.53 12.73
CA LEU A 500 4.75 -13.30 12.42
C LEU A 500 4.23 -13.94 13.69
N SER A 501 2.93 -13.84 13.92
CA SER A 501 2.21 -14.53 14.97
C SER A 501 0.91 -15.10 14.41
N TRP A 502 0.26 -15.94 15.19
CA TRP A 502 -0.96 -16.64 14.80
C TRP A 502 -2.02 -16.56 15.88
N THR A 503 -3.28 -16.49 15.46
CA THR A 503 -4.43 -16.72 16.32
C THR A 503 -5.43 -17.64 15.62
N ASP A 504 -5.98 -18.62 16.38
CA ASP A 504 -6.99 -19.54 15.87
C ASP A 504 -8.38 -18.86 15.73
N SER A 505 -8.54 -17.66 16.27
CA SER A 505 -9.74 -16.84 16.08
C SER A 505 -9.67 -16.06 14.79
N VAL A 506 -10.76 -16.04 14.03
CA VAL A 506 -10.95 -15.08 12.94
C VAL A 506 -11.22 -13.71 13.58
N THR A 507 -10.24 -12.80 13.51
CA THR A 507 -10.43 -11.43 14.00
C THR A 507 -11.55 -10.78 13.20
N GLY A 508 -12.69 -10.53 13.82
CA GLY A 508 -13.82 -9.86 13.16
C GLY A 508 -15.21 -10.24 13.60
N GLN A 509 -15.35 -11.19 14.51
CA GLN A 509 -16.66 -11.48 15.15
C GLN A 509 -16.71 -10.86 16.55
N SER A 510 -16.82 -9.53 16.64
CA SER A 510 -17.28 -8.84 17.86
C SER A 510 -17.88 -7.50 17.46
#